data_368c6a3965818755008a60c9258d7649
#
_entry.id   368c6a3965818755008a60c9258d7649
#
_cell.length_a   1.000
_cell.length_b   1.000
_cell.length_c   1.000
_cell.angle_alpha   90.00
_cell.angle_beta   90.00
_cell.angle_gamma   90.00
#
_symmetry.space_group_name_H-M   'P 1'
#
loop_
_entity.id
_entity.type
_entity.pdbx_description
1 polymer ?
#
loop_
_entity_poly.entity_id
_entity_poly.type
_entity_poly.pdbx_seq_one_letter_code
_entity_poly.pdbx_strand_id
1 'polypeptide(L)'
;MNSTGFNTFTTQGIFSVCLLFLISQHTGLDIMTADIGNAFPTAPCQEKVYTIAGPEFGDREGSLVEITRALYGLAGLSQEFADFLADLLIDMAFEPSRADPDLWLKKSKHHDGYNYIATHVDNIIVVAQDPQHYLSMIEQHFSLRNIESKPKYYLGTRLTKCPDGMITTNQEEFIKESIQKYKTKHNITLKKKTL
;
A
#
# COMPACT_ATOMS: atom_id res chain seq x y z
N MET A 1 -26.83 5.97 18.58
CA MET A 1 -26.49 6.91 17.47
C MET A 1 -25.82 6.05 16.42
N ASN A 2 -26.45 5.90 15.27
CA ASN A 2 -26.06 4.93 14.24
C ASN A 2 -24.80 5.40 13.51
N SER A 3 -23.69 4.76 13.73
CA SER A 3 -22.53 4.86 12.84
C SER A 3 -22.82 3.97 11.64
N THR A 4 -23.27 4.55 10.55
CA THR A 4 -23.23 3.90 9.24
C THR A 4 -21.77 3.80 8.82
N GLY A 5 -21.16 2.67 9.18
CA GLY A 5 -19.82 2.33 8.73
C GLY A 5 -19.85 2.10 7.22
N PHE A 6 -19.51 3.12 6.46
CA PHE A 6 -19.05 2.94 5.11
C PHE A 6 -17.64 2.38 5.21
N ASN A 7 -17.51 1.05 5.03
CA ASN A 7 -16.24 0.41 4.70
C ASN A 7 -15.84 0.85 3.28
N THR A 8 -15.47 2.09 3.12
CA THR A 8 -14.74 2.53 1.94
C THR A 8 -13.31 2.14 2.18
N PHE A 9 -12.87 1.00 1.63
CA PHE A 9 -11.48 0.88 1.24
C PHE A 9 -11.24 2.01 0.25
N THR A 10 -10.70 3.10 0.74
CA THR A 10 -10.27 4.18 -0.12
C THR A 10 -9.11 3.63 -0.92
N THR A 11 -9.37 3.28 -2.16
CA THR A 11 -8.29 3.07 -3.11
C THR A 11 -7.58 4.41 -3.20
N GLN A 12 -6.34 4.46 -2.71
CA GLN A 12 -5.47 5.62 -2.95
C GLN A 12 -5.68 6.07 -4.38
N GLY A 13 -6.23 7.27 -4.55
CA GLY A 13 -6.58 7.74 -5.87
C GLY A 13 -5.31 7.78 -6.72
N ILE A 14 -5.35 7.23 -7.91
CA ILE A 14 -4.24 7.34 -8.88
C ILE A 14 -3.76 8.79 -9.01
N PHE A 15 -4.65 9.75 -8.75
CA PHE A 15 -4.36 11.18 -8.73
C PHE A 15 -3.39 11.57 -7.61
N SER A 16 -3.53 11.03 -6.39
CA SER A 16 -2.61 11.31 -5.28
C SER A 16 -1.21 10.79 -5.60
N VAL A 17 -1.10 9.62 -6.21
CA VAL A 17 0.18 9.06 -6.67
C VAL A 17 0.81 9.95 -7.74
N CYS A 18 0.05 10.31 -8.77
CA CYS A 18 0.54 11.20 -9.83
C CYS A 18 0.95 12.58 -9.28
N LEU A 19 0.19 13.11 -8.32
CA LEU A 19 0.49 14.37 -7.65
C LEU A 19 1.81 14.28 -6.87
N LEU A 20 2.06 13.19 -6.15
CA LEU A 20 3.31 12.98 -5.41
C LEU A 20 4.52 12.91 -6.34
N PHE A 21 4.40 12.23 -7.50
CA PHE A 21 5.45 12.26 -8.51
C PHE A 21 5.69 13.64 -9.08
N LEU A 22 4.62 14.41 -9.35
CA LEU A 22 4.72 15.78 -9.82
C LEU A 22 5.40 16.68 -8.77
N ILE A 23 5.00 16.56 -7.50
CA ILE A 23 5.61 17.30 -6.39
C ILE A 23 7.11 16.97 -6.31
N SER A 24 7.48 15.68 -6.28
CA SER A 24 8.88 15.25 -6.25
C SER A 24 9.69 15.87 -7.39
N GLN A 25 9.15 15.89 -8.60
CA GLN A 25 9.84 16.48 -9.77
C GLN A 25 9.98 18.00 -9.67
N HIS A 26 8.94 18.67 -9.21
CA HIS A 26 8.92 20.14 -9.15
C HIS A 26 9.76 20.68 -7.99
N THR A 27 9.76 20.01 -6.86
CA THR A 27 10.45 20.45 -5.64
C THR A 27 11.85 19.85 -5.50
N GLY A 28 12.21 18.84 -6.28
CA GLY A 28 13.47 18.12 -6.16
C GLY A 28 13.54 17.19 -4.94
N LEU A 29 12.40 16.94 -4.27
CA LEU A 29 12.33 15.96 -3.18
C LEU A 29 12.54 14.55 -3.71
N ASP A 30 13.23 13.73 -2.93
CA ASP A 30 13.43 12.32 -3.26
C ASP A 30 12.14 11.52 -3.00
N ILE A 31 12.01 10.43 -3.75
CA ILE A 31 10.88 9.51 -3.66
C ILE A 31 11.36 8.09 -3.43
N MET A 32 10.76 7.42 -2.45
CA MET A 32 10.98 6.01 -2.16
C MET A 32 9.66 5.29 -1.97
N THR A 33 9.65 4.00 -2.30
CA THR A 33 8.53 3.11 -2.05
C THR A 33 8.97 1.92 -1.22
N ALA A 34 8.03 1.34 -0.50
CA ALA A 34 8.23 0.09 0.24
C ALA A 34 6.90 -0.64 0.37
N ASP A 35 6.96 -1.96 0.58
CA ASP A 35 5.83 -2.80 0.96
C ASP A 35 5.94 -3.15 2.44
N ILE A 36 4.83 -3.09 3.19
CA ILE A 36 4.76 -3.58 4.55
C ILE A 36 4.58 -5.10 4.49
N GLY A 37 5.65 -5.81 4.82
CA GLY A 37 5.61 -7.27 4.91
C GLY A 37 4.84 -7.72 6.14
N ASN A 38 4.00 -8.76 5.98
CA ASN A 38 3.19 -9.32 7.07
C ASN A 38 2.32 -8.26 7.79
N ALA A 39 1.77 -7.30 7.04
CA ALA A 39 0.94 -6.22 7.55
C ALA A 39 -0.17 -6.74 8.50
N PHE A 40 -0.83 -7.83 8.14
CA PHE A 40 -1.95 -8.38 8.91
C PHE A 40 -1.55 -9.27 10.11
N PRO A 41 -0.52 -10.15 10.07
CA PRO A 41 -0.17 -11.00 11.21
C PRO A 41 0.45 -10.27 12.40
N THR A 42 0.79 -8.99 12.28
CA THR A 42 1.37 -8.20 13.38
C THR A 42 0.31 -7.61 14.29
N ALA A 43 -0.90 -7.36 13.79
CA ALA A 43 -2.01 -6.87 14.61
C ALA A 43 -2.64 -8.03 15.42
N PRO A 44 -2.86 -7.85 16.75
CA PRO A 44 -3.63 -8.82 17.52
C PRO A 44 -5.09 -8.80 17.05
N CYS A 45 -5.69 -9.97 16.89
CA CYS A 45 -7.11 -10.06 16.58
C CYS A 45 -7.92 -9.65 17.82
N GLN A 46 -8.65 -8.54 17.75
CA GLN A 46 -9.49 -8.07 18.86
C GLN A 46 -10.79 -8.87 18.98
N GLU A 47 -11.25 -9.42 17.88
CA GLU A 47 -12.43 -10.28 17.86
C GLU A 47 -12.04 -11.75 18.08
N LYS A 48 -12.81 -12.47 18.89
CA LYS A 48 -12.64 -13.92 19.06
C LYS A 48 -13.18 -14.65 17.84
N VAL A 49 -12.29 -14.96 16.91
CA VAL A 49 -12.59 -15.72 15.71
C VAL A 49 -12.10 -17.15 15.88
N TYR A 50 -12.94 -18.11 15.56
CA TYR A 50 -12.63 -19.53 15.66
C TYR A 50 -12.69 -20.19 14.27
N THR A 51 -11.84 -21.16 14.05
CA THR A 51 -11.86 -22.01 12.85
C THR A 51 -11.62 -23.46 13.23
N ILE A 52 -11.90 -24.37 12.31
CA ILE A 52 -11.57 -25.79 12.48
C ILE A 52 -10.17 -26.01 11.89
N ALA A 53 -9.28 -26.59 12.68
CA ALA A 53 -7.93 -26.92 12.27
C ALA A 53 -7.93 -27.89 11.08
N GLY A 54 -7.24 -27.53 10.02
CA GLY A 54 -7.05 -28.37 8.84
C GLY A 54 -5.93 -29.41 9.02
N PRO A 55 -5.64 -30.20 7.97
CA PRO A 55 -4.63 -31.26 8.00
C PRO A 55 -3.21 -30.77 8.37
N GLU A 56 -2.92 -29.48 8.13
CA GLU A 56 -1.64 -28.82 8.45
C GLU A 56 -1.35 -28.79 9.96
N PHE A 57 -2.38 -28.97 10.81
CA PHE A 57 -2.25 -28.99 12.27
C PHE A 57 -1.97 -30.39 12.84
N GLY A 58 -1.82 -31.42 11.97
CA GLY A 58 -1.49 -32.78 12.38
C GLY A 58 -2.49 -33.36 13.37
N ASP A 59 -2.02 -33.75 14.57
CA ASP A 59 -2.86 -34.36 15.62
C ASP A 59 -4.02 -33.48 16.12
N ARG A 60 -4.03 -32.20 15.75
CA ARG A 60 -5.09 -31.25 16.09
C ARG A 60 -6.11 -31.03 14.95
N GLU A 61 -5.99 -31.77 13.86
CA GLU A 61 -6.96 -31.73 12.77
C GLU A 61 -8.38 -31.91 13.30
N GLY A 62 -9.31 -31.08 12.83
CA GLY A 62 -10.71 -31.09 13.28
C GLY A 62 -11.00 -30.44 14.63
N SER A 63 -9.96 -29.97 15.36
CA SER A 63 -10.16 -29.23 16.61
C SER A 63 -10.60 -27.79 16.35
N LEU A 64 -11.42 -27.23 17.26
CA LEU A 64 -11.73 -25.81 17.25
C LEU A 64 -10.51 -25.03 17.76
N VAL A 65 -9.98 -24.11 16.95
CA VAL A 65 -8.83 -23.27 17.27
C VAL A 65 -9.19 -21.80 17.19
N GLU A 66 -8.65 -21.01 18.11
CA GLU A 66 -8.84 -19.56 18.14
C GLU A 66 -7.76 -18.90 17.26
N ILE A 67 -8.20 -17.96 16.41
CA ILE A 67 -7.33 -17.13 15.59
C ILE A 67 -6.89 -15.94 16.47
N THR A 68 -5.65 -15.98 16.94
CA THR A 68 -5.09 -14.94 17.83
C THR A 68 -4.42 -13.81 17.07
N ARG A 69 -4.17 -13.99 15.79
CA ARG A 69 -3.56 -12.99 14.90
C ARG A 69 -4.35 -12.87 13.62
N ALA A 70 -4.30 -11.68 13.07
CA ALA A 70 -4.98 -11.32 11.83
C ALA A 70 -4.64 -12.26 10.67
N LEU A 71 -5.65 -12.81 10.00
CA LEU A 71 -5.51 -13.60 8.77
C LEU A 71 -6.17 -12.87 7.61
N TYR A 72 -5.56 -12.98 6.42
CA TYR A 72 -6.15 -12.45 5.20
C TYR A 72 -7.59 -12.94 5.01
N GLY A 73 -8.53 -12.02 4.78
CA GLY A 73 -9.93 -12.33 4.51
C GLY A 73 -10.88 -12.22 5.71
N LEU A 74 -10.40 -11.95 6.92
CA LEU A 74 -11.28 -11.61 8.03
C LEU A 74 -11.74 -10.16 7.95
N ALA A 75 -13.05 -9.94 8.15
CA ALA A 75 -13.61 -8.58 8.22
C ALA A 75 -13.04 -7.87 9.45
N GLY A 76 -12.68 -6.59 9.32
CA GLY A 76 -12.16 -5.77 10.43
C GLY A 76 -10.63 -5.66 10.47
N LEU A 77 -9.87 -6.65 10.01
CA LEU A 77 -8.40 -6.66 10.16
C LEU A 77 -7.67 -5.65 9.28
N SER A 78 -8.21 -5.36 8.11
CA SER A 78 -7.67 -4.29 7.26
C SER A 78 -7.83 -2.93 7.93
N GLN A 79 -8.89 -2.75 8.72
CA GLN A 79 -9.13 -1.52 9.47
C GLN A 79 -8.17 -1.42 10.67
N GLU A 80 -7.99 -2.50 11.43
CA GLU A 80 -7.05 -2.51 12.57
C GLU A 80 -5.61 -2.22 12.12
N PHE A 81 -5.19 -2.77 10.99
CA PHE A 81 -3.90 -2.44 10.40
C PHE A 81 -3.80 -0.98 9.97
N ALA A 82 -4.83 -0.48 9.28
CA ALA A 82 -4.89 0.91 8.84
C ALA A 82 -4.87 1.87 10.04
N ASP A 83 -5.60 1.56 11.10
CA ASP A 83 -5.64 2.35 12.33
C ASP A 83 -4.27 2.35 13.02
N PHE A 84 -3.60 1.20 13.12
CA PHE A 84 -2.26 1.11 13.71
C PHE A 84 -1.22 1.89 12.90
N LEU A 85 -1.27 1.80 11.56
CA LEU A 85 -0.39 2.59 10.69
C LEU A 85 -0.70 4.09 10.81
N ALA A 86 -1.98 4.45 10.89
CA ALA A 86 -2.41 5.84 11.09
C ALA A 86 -1.88 6.41 12.41
N ASP A 87 -2.02 5.67 13.51
CA ASP A 87 -1.50 6.07 14.81
C ASP A 87 0.02 6.30 14.76
N LEU A 88 0.77 5.41 14.13
CA LEU A 88 2.21 5.58 13.92
C LEU A 88 2.53 6.85 13.13
N LEU A 89 1.81 7.12 12.05
CA LEU A 89 2.03 8.33 11.23
C LEU A 89 1.69 9.61 12.02
N ILE A 90 0.66 9.57 12.86
CA ILE A 90 0.32 10.68 13.79
C ILE A 90 1.44 10.90 14.80
N ASP A 91 1.99 9.83 15.39
CA ASP A 91 3.13 9.90 16.32
C ASP A 91 4.39 10.47 15.64
N MET A 92 4.54 10.21 14.33
CA MET A 92 5.57 10.82 13.51
C MET A 92 5.26 12.29 13.13
N ALA A 93 4.14 12.85 13.63
CA ALA A 93 3.64 14.20 13.36
C ALA A 93 3.23 14.42 11.88
N PHE A 94 2.69 13.41 11.23
CA PHE A 94 1.97 13.56 9.97
C PHE A 94 0.48 13.77 10.25
N GLU A 95 -0.17 14.51 9.37
CA GLU A 95 -1.61 14.76 9.41
C GLU A 95 -2.24 14.24 8.09
N PRO A 96 -3.41 13.57 8.16
CA PRO A 96 -4.09 13.11 6.95
C PRO A 96 -4.60 14.29 6.12
N SER A 97 -4.53 14.18 4.81
CA SER A 97 -5.11 15.15 3.88
C SER A 97 -6.64 15.13 3.96
N ARG A 98 -7.24 16.30 3.84
CA ARG A 98 -8.71 16.42 3.76
C ARG A 98 -9.28 15.90 2.43
N ALA A 99 -8.46 15.85 1.38
CA ALA A 99 -8.88 15.44 0.04
C ALA A 99 -8.75 13.93 -0.18
N ASP A 100 -7.75 13.31 0.46
CA ASP A 100 -7.47 11.88 0.38
C ASP A 100 -6.90 11.43 1.73
N PRO A 101 -7.65 10.66 2.52
CA PRO A 101 -7.22 10.25 3.87
C PRO A 101 -6.00 9.32 3.86
N ASP A 102 -5.70 8.68 2.73
CA ASP A 102 -4.51 7.83 2.56
C ASP A 102 -3.25 8.64 2.20
N LEU A 103 -3.40 9.97 2.01
CA LEU A 103 -2.31 10.91 1.81
C LEU A 103 -2.03 11.69 3.09
N TRP A 104 -0.83 11.57 3.61
CA TRP A 104 -0.36 12.16 4.86
C TRP A 104 0.65 13.27 4.58
N LEU A 105 0.56 14.37 5.31
CA LEU A 105 1.40 15.54 5.15
C LEU A 105 2.04 15.92 6.48
N LYS A 106 3.31 16.33 6.41
CA LYS A 106 4.04 16.88 7.55
C LYS A 106 4.81 18.11 7.10
N LYS A 107 4.60 19.25 7.77
CA LYS A 107 5.37 20.46 7.47
C LYS A 107 6.87 20.18 7.63
N SER A 108 7.65 20.51 6.60
CA SER A 108 9.09 20.32 6.65
C SER A 108 9.74 21.36 7.55
N LYS A 109 10.83 20.94 8.23
CA LYS A 109 11.71 21.85 8.97
C LYS A 109 12.90 22.33 8.12
N HIS A 110 13.12 21.72 6.97
CA HIS A 110 14.32 21.89 6.16
C HIS A 110 14.07 22.62 4.84
N HIS A 111 12.82 22.71 4.40
CA HIS A 111 12.42 23.42 3.18
C HIS A 111 11.04 24.05 3.36
N ASP A 112 10.72 25.02 2.52
CA ASP A 112 9.37 25.60 2.49
C ASP A 112 8.40 24.67 1.74
N GLY A 113 7.73 23.81 2.49
CA GLY A 113 6.81 22.80 1.97
C GLY A 113 6.51 21.70 2.96
N TYR A 114 6.15 20.55 2.45
CA TYR A 114 5.76 19.39 3.22
C TYR A 114 6.56 18.15 2.80
N ASN A 115 6.72 17.22 3.73
CA ASN A 115 7.02 15.84 3.44
C ASN A 115 5.69 15.09 3.32
N TYR A 116 5.65 14.07 2.48
CA TYR A 116 4.43 13.35 2.15
C TYR A 116 4.64 11.86 2.33
N ILE A 117 3.63 11.19 2.86
CA ILE A 117 3.52 9.73 2.86
C ILE A 117 2.15 9.40 2.29
N ALA A 118 2.10 8.47 1.35
CA ALA A 118 0.83 7.92 0.92
C ALA A 118 0.84 6.41 1.13
N THR A 119 -0.30 5.88 1.57
CA THR A 119 -0.48 4.48 1.93
C THR A 119 -1.54 3.85 1.06
N HIS A 120 -1.33 2.60 0.63
CA HIS A 120 -2.33 1.83 -0.09
C HIS A 120 -2.25 0.37 0.33
N VAL A 121 -3.12 -0.02 1.25
CA VAL A 121 -3.09 -1.32 1.92
C VAL A 121 -1.71 -1.53 2.58
N ASP A 122 -0.83 -2.32 1.98
CA ASP A 122 0.53 -2.63 2.42
C ASP A 122 1.62 -1.85 1.67
N ASN A 123 1.25 -1.05 0.68
CA ASN A 123 2.20 -0.26 -0.10
C ASN A 123 2.35 1.16 0.47
N ILE A 124 3.58 1.63 0.57
CA ILE A 124 3.92 2.98 1.04
C ILE A 124 4.73 3.70 -0.02
N ILE A 125 4.42 4.98 -0.24
CA ILE A 125 5.23 5.91 -1.01
C ILE A 125 5.58 7.10 -0.13
N VAL A 126 6.86 7.45 -0.07
CA VAL A 126 7.38 8.57 0.72
C VAL A 126 8.03 9.57 -0.21
N VAL A 127 7.65 10.84 -0.11
CA VAL A 127 8.25 11.97 -0.83
C VAL A 127 8.75 12.99 0.18
N ALA A 128 10.06 13.11 0.30
CA ALA A 128 10.71 13.93 1.31
C ALA A 128 12.14 14.31 0.87
N GLN A 129 12.78 15.17 1.62
CA GLN A 129 14.21 15.43 1.44
C GLN A 129 15.06 14.22 1.84
N ASP A 130 14.63 13.49 2.87
CA ASP A 130 15.22 12.22 3.30
C ASP A 130 14.08 11.19 3.53
N PRO A 131 13.60 10.53 2.48
CA PRO A 131 12.54 9.53 2.62
C PRO A 131 12.99 8.28 3.39
N GLN A 132 14.29 7.94 3.34
CA GLN A 132 14.85 6.82 4.07
C GLN A 132 14.69 6.99 5.58
N HIS A 133 14.82 8.20 6.10
CA HIS A 133 14.60 8.50 7.51
C HIS A 133 13.20 8.06 7.96
N TYR A 134 12.16 8.40 7.19
CA TYR A 134 10.78 8.02 7.52
C TYR A 134 10.54 6.52 7.37
N LEU A 135 11.07 5.90 6.33
CA LEU A 135 10.99 4.43 6.18
C LEU A 135 11.67 3.72 7.34
N SER A 136 12.83 4.19 7.81
CA SER A 136 13.51 3.60 8.97
C SER A 136 12.71 3.75 10.27
N MET A 137 11.93 4.82 10.44
CA MET A 137 11.02 4.95 11.57
C MET A 137 9.87 3.93 11.48
N ILE A 138 9.29 3.75 10.31
CA ILE A 138 8.23 2.76 10.08
C ILE A 138 8.78 1.34 10.28
N GLU A 139 10.02 1.07 9.86
CA GLU A 139 10.68 -0.24 9.97
C GLU A 139 10.89 -0.68 11.42
N GLN A 140 10.90 0.23 12.39
CA GLN A 140 10.94 -0.11 13.82
C GLN A 140 9.66 -0.83 14.30
N HIS A 141 8.55 -0.65 13.60
CA HIS A 141 7.24 -1.20 13.95
C HIS A 141 6.74 -2.27 12.97
N PHE A 142 7.18 -2.20 11.71
CA PHE A 142 6.77 -3.08 10.63
C PHE A 142 7.98 -3.65 9.89
N SER A 143 7.86 -4.87 9.39
CA SER A 143 8.86 -5.39 8.45
C SER A 143 8.65 -4.77 7.07
N LEU A 144 9.60 -4.00 6.57
CA LEU A 144 9.53 -3.43 5.22
C LEU A 144 10.20 -4.37 4.20
N ARG A 145 9.64 -4.41 3.00
CA ARG A 145 10.14 -5.18 1.85
C ARG A 145 10.15 -4.30 0.61
N ASN A 146 10.85 -4.73 -0.42
CA ASN A 146 10.86 -4.07 -1.74
C ASN A 146 11.11 -2.56 -1.65
N ILE A 147 12.04 -2.17 -0.76
CA ILE A 147 12.40 -0.75 -0.60
C ILE A 147 13.11 -0.30 -1.88
N GLU A 148 12.51 0.63 -2.61
CA GLU A 148 13.06 1.16 -3.85
C GLU A 148 13.22 2.68 -3.78
N SER A 149 14.43 3.16 -4.08
CA SER A 149 14.68 4.58 -4.39
C SER A 149 14.43 4.81 -5.88
N LYS A 150 13.68 5.86 -6.22
CA LYS A 150 13.29 6.17 -7.61
C LYS A 150 12.54 5.00 -8.25
N PRO A 151 11.37 4.63 -7.73
CA PRO A 151 10.64 3.45 -8.15
C PRO A 151 10.31 3.50 -9.64
N LYS A 152 10.50 2.36 -10.31
CA LYS A 152 10.13 2.18 -11.72
C LYS A 152 8.71 1.65 -11.88
N TYR A 153 8.18 1.07 -10.82
CA TYR A 153 6.83 0.52 -10.74
C TYR A 153 6.18 0.92 -9.43
N TYR A 154 4.89 1.23 -9.49
CA TYR A 154 4.06 1.42 -8.31
C TYR A 154 2.62 1.06 -8.63
N LEU A 155 1.99 0.20 -7.81
CA LEU A 155 0.62 -0.29 -7.98
C LEU A 155 0.32 -0.78 -9.41
N GLY A 156 1.21 -1.60 -9.98
CA GLY A 156 1.04 -2.17 -11.32
C GLY A 156 1.24 -1.18 -12.48
N THR A 157 1.67 0.04 -12.17
CA THR A 157 1.93 1.09 -13.16
C THR A 157 3.44 1.29 -13.31
N ARG A 158 3.94 1.23 -14.55
CA ARG A 158 5.32 1.58 -14.87
C ARG A 158 5.47 3.10 -14.85
N LEU A 159 6.53 3.55 -14.21
CA LEU A 159 6.91 4.96 -14.11
C LEU A 159 8.17 5.17 -14.96
N THR A 160 8.12 6.08 -15.90
CA THR A 160 9.27 6.39 -16.76
C THR A 160 9.56 7.88 -16.71
N LYS A 161 10.78 8.23 -16.29
CA LYS A 161 11.26 9.61 -16.33
C LYS A 161 11.76 9.90 -17.74
N CYS A 162 11.16 10.89 -18.39
CA CYS A 162 11.56 11.36 -19.71
C CYS A 162 12.78 12.31 -19.62
N PRO A 163 13.54 12.51 -20.72
CA PRO A 163 14.68 13.42 -20.74
C PRO A 163 14.35 14.88 -20.41
N ASP A 164 13.12 15.30 -20.67
CA ASP A 164 12.57 16.62 -20.35
C ASP A 164 12.14 16.78 -18.87
N GLY A 165 12.36 15.73 -18.06
CA GLY A 165 11.98 15.70 -16.66
C GLY A 165 10.55 15.24 -16.39
N MET A 166 9.70 15.08 -17.40
CA MET A 166 8.34 14.53 -17.21
C MET A 166 8.39 13.07 -16.73
N ILE A 167 7.39 12.69 -15.93
CA ILE A 167 7.14 11.29 -15.59
C ILE A 167 5.92 10.83 -16.37
N THR A 168 6.09 9.80 -17.18
CA THR A 168 4.99 9.10 -17.84
C THR A 168 4.61 7.85 -17.09
N THR A 169 3.33 7.54 -17.05
CA THR A 169 2.77 6.33 -16.44
C THR A 169 2.23 5.40 -17.51
N ASN A 170 2.48 4.10 -17.38
CA ASN A 170 2.06 3.11 -18.35
C ASN A 170 1.68 1.79 -17.65
N GLN A 171 0.53 1.24 -18.00
CA GLN A 171 0.02 -0.04 -17.48
C GLN A 171 0.12 -1.19 -18.50
N GLU A 172 0.89 -1.03 -19.56
CA GLU A 172 0.97 -2.00 -20.66
C GLU A 172 1.37 -3.40 -20.19
N GLU A 173 2.31 -3.51 -19.27
CA GLU A 173 2.75 -4.79 -18.71
C GLU A 173 1.64 -5.47 -17.92
N PHE A 174 0.97 -4.73 -17.04
CA PHE A 174 -0.17 -5.22 -16.27
C PHE A 174 -1.28 -5.74 -17.19
N ILE A 175 -1.58 -5.01 -18.26
CA ILE A 175 -2.58 -5.43 -19.26
C ILE A 175 -2.13 -6.70 -19.98
N LYS A 176 -0.85 -6.78 -20.42
CA LYS A 176 -0.31 -7.97 -21.09
C LYS A 176 -0.35 -9.20 -20.20
N GLU A 177 0.06 -9.08 -18.96
CA GLU A 177 0.01 -10.17 -17.98
C GLU A 177 -1.43 -10.62 -17.70
N SER A 178 -2.34 -9.68 -17.51
CA SER A 178 -3.76 -9.97 -17.27
C SER A 178 -4.37 -10.72 -18.46
N ILE A 179 -4.07 -10.29 -19.68
CA ILE A 179 -4.49 -10.99 -20.91
C ILE A 179 -3.90 -12.39 -20.96
N GLN A 180 -2.61 -12.56 -20.62
CA GLN A 180 -1.97 -13.86 -20.64
C GLN A 180 -2.55 -14.81 -19.60
N LYS A 181 -2.77 -14.34 -18.36
CA LYS A 181 -3.44 -15.11 -17.29
C LYS A 181 -4.84 -15.56 -17.73
N TYR A 182 -5.60 -14.67 -18.37
CA TYR A 182 -6.93 -14.99 -18.89
C TYR A 182 -6.89 -16.05 -19.98
N LYS A 183 -5.96 -15.92 -20.96
CA LYS A 183 -5.77 -16.92 -22.02
C LYS A 183 -5.44 -18.30 -21.47
N THR A 184 -4.51 -18.35 -20.51
CA THR A 184 -4.10 -19.62 -19.87
C THR A 184 -5.25 -20.25 -19.10
N LYS A 185 -5.96 -19.46 -18.29
CA LYS A 185 -7.07 -19.94 -17.46
C LYS A 185 -8.22 -20.52 -18.28
N HIS A 186 -8.52 -19.93 -19.45
CA HIS A 186 -9.66 -20.31 -20.28
C HIS A 186 -9.27 -21.11 -21.52
N ASN A 187 -7.97 -21.43 -21.70
CA ASN A 187 -7.42 -22.15 -22.85
C ASN A 187 -7.87 -21.56 -24.20
N ILE A 188 -7.81 -20.23 -24.33
CA ILE A 188 -8.26 -19.50 -25.53
C ILE A 188 -7.12 -18.72 -26.19
N THR A 189 -7.23 -18.58 -27.52
CA THR A 189 -6.35 -17.70 -28.30
C THR A 189 -7.14 -16.47 -28.72
N LEU A 190 -6.75 -15.29 -28.22
CA LEU A 190 -7.36 -14.03 -28.65
C LEU A 190 -6.81 -13.65 -30.04
N LYS A 191 -7.69 -13.42 -30.99
CA LYS A 191 -7.30 -12.89 -32.32
C LYS A 191 -6.96 -11.40 -32.15
N LYS A 192 -5.80 -11.00 -32.66
CA LYS A 192 -5.43 -9.59 -32.75
C LYS A 192 -6.35 -8.93 -33.78
N LYS A 193 -7.28 -8.08 -33.37
CA LYS A 193 -8.05 -7.25 -34.27
C LYS A 193 -7.24 -5.98 -34.49
N THR A 194 -6.72 -5.80 -35.70
CA THR A 194 -6.13 -4.52 -36.11
C THR A 194 -7.30 -3.54 -36.30
N LEU A 195 -7.28 -2.47 -35.52
CA LEU A 195 -8.17 -1.33 -35.77
C LEU A 195 -7.65 -0.52 -36.91
#